data_48ec8fc452f126704a2aa77e4ce9e577
#
_entry.id   48ec8fc452f126704a2aa77e4ce9e577
#
_cell.length_a   1.000
_cell.length_b   1.000
_cell.length_c   1.000
_cell.angle_alpha   90.00
_cell.angle_beta   90.00
_cell.angle_gamma   90.00
#
_symmetry.space_group_name_H-M   'P 1'
#
loop_
_entity.id
_entity.type
_entity.pdbx_description
1 polymer ?
#
loop_
_entity_poly.entity_id
_entity_poly.type
_entity_poly.pdbx_seq_one_letter_code
_entity_poly.pdbx_strand_id
1 'polypeptide(L)'
;MIWQYQKSSERIREWAAFRHQIENKPFEQALKDTLELWSYAPIVSNWMDYTSTEMWPDPWELLEDSGYDELAKCLGILYTLYLSGHNKHTYSIEIGLENGEYRYIVSINDGKYILNYEWMEIVNKKHVSPNLRIMCRYATQDLQLEQYT
;
A
#
# COMPACT_ATOMS: atom_id res chain seq x y z
N MET A 1 -14.06 -5.67 11.29
CA MET A 1 -12.86 -5.32 10.50
C MET A 1 -12.57 -6.46 9.52
N ILE A 2 -12.12 -6.13 8.33
CA ILE A 2 -11.89 -7.10 7.23
C ILE A 2 -10.96 -8.27 7.63
N TRP A 3 -9.97 -8.01 8.48
CA TRP A 3 -8.96 -9.00 8.85
C TRP A 3 -9.47 -10.11 9.78
N GLN A 4 -10.67 -9.96 10.31
CA GLN A 4 -11.29 -11.00 11.15
C GLN A 4 -11.85 -12.17 10.32
N TYR A 5 -12.09 -11.97 9.03
CA TYR A 5 -12.66 -13.00 8.17
C TYR A 5 -11.57 -13.96 7.70
N GLN A 6 -11.78 -15.25 7.93
CA GLN A 6 -10.84 -16.28 7.52
C GLN A 6 -10.98 -16.64 6.03
N LYS A 7 -12.20 -16.58 5.49
CA LYS A 7 -12.44 -16.89 4.09
C LYS A 7 -12.04 -15.72 3.21
N SER A 8 -11.24 -16.00 2.18
CA SER A 8 -10.79 -14.97 1.25
C SER A 8 -11.96 -14.29 0.52
N SER A 9 -13.01 -15.05 0.19
CA SER A 9 -14.19 -14.48 -0.46
C SER A 9 -14.87 -13.41 0.39
N GLU A 10 -14.91 -13.60 1.70
CA GLU A 10 -15.48 -12.61 2.61
C GLU A 10 -14.58 -11.39 2.73
N ARG A 11 -13.27 -11.59 2.82
CA ARG A 11 -12.31 -10.48 2.86
C ARG A 11 -12.39 -9.63 1.60
N ILE A 12 -12.45 -10.27 0.44
CA ILE A 12 -12.53 -9.58 -0.85
C ILE A 12 -13.82 -8.77 -0.94
N ARG A 13 -14.94 -9.33 -0.49
CA ARG A 13 -16.23 -8.63 -0.48
C ARG A 13 -16.20 -7.42 0.45
N GLU A 14 -15.65 -7.56 1.65
CA GLU A 14 -15.54 -6.46 2.59
C GLU A 14 -14.57 -5.39 2.09
N TRP A 15 -13.52 -5.80 1.40
CA TRP A 15 -12.58 -4.88 0.79
C TRP A 15 -13.25 -4.07 -0.34
N ALA A 16 -14.09 -4.71 -1.13
CA ALA A 16 -14.87 -4.01 -2.15
C ALA A 16 -15.79 -2.97 -1.53
N ALA A 17 -16.48 -3.33 -0.43
CA ALA A 17 -17.31 -2.40 0.31
C ALA A 17 -16.50 -1.23 0.86
N PHE A 18 -15.32 -1.48 1.39
CA PHE A 18 -14.41 -0.44 1.89
C PHE A 18 -14.01 0.52 0.77
N ARG A 19 -13.61 -0.01 -0.40
CA ARG A 19 -13.24 0.82 -1.54
C ARG A 19 -14.39 1.71 -1.97
N HIS A 20 -15.60 1.17 -1.96
CA HIS A 20 -16.80 1.93 -2.29
C HIS A 20 -17.03 3.07 -1.29
N GLN A 21 -16.79 2.82 0.00
CA GLN A 21 -16.95 3.84 1.04
C GLN A 21 -16.01 5.02 0.86
N ILE A 22 -14.75 4.78 0.48
CA ILE A 22 -13.76 5.84 0.38
C ILE A 22 -13.77 6.55 -0.98
N GLU A 23 -14.51 6.02 -1.95
CA GLU A 23 -14.55 6.56 -3.31
C GLU A 23 -14.94 8.03 -3.35
N ASN A 24 -15.93 8.43 -2.56
CA ASN A 24 -16.45 9.79 -2.55
C ASN A 24 -15.92 10.64 -1.41
N LYS A 25 -14.99 10.13 -0.62
CA LYS A 25 -14.38 10.89 0.47
C LYS A 25 -13.28 11.80 -0.07
N PRO A 26 -13.01 12.93 0.62
CA PRO A 26 -11.82 13.72 0.30
C PRO A 26 -10.57 12.85 0.35
N PHE A 27 -9.61 13.14 -0.51
CA PHE A 27 -8.43 12.29 -0.65
C PHE A 27 -7.69 12.07 0.67
N GLU A 28 -7.53 13.13 1.46
CA GLU A 28 -6.81 12.99 2.74
C GLU A 28 -7.54 12.06 3.71
N GLN A 29 -8.87 12.05 3.70
CA GLN A 29 -9.64 11.12 4.52
C GLN A 29 -9.50 9.69 3.99
N ALA A 30 -9.53 9.52 2.66
CA ALA A 30 -9.31 8.22 2.05
C ALA A 30 -7.93 7.66 2.41
N LEU A 31 -6.90 8.52 2.45
CA LEU A 31 -5.56 8.13 2.89
C LEU A 31 -5.57 7.61 4.33
N LYS A 32 -6.19 8.35 5.24
CA LYS A 32 -6.26 7.97 6.65
C LYS A 32 -6.98 6.64 6.83
N ASP A 33 -8.13 6.48 6.20
CA ASP A 33 -8.93 5.27 6.32
C ASP A 33 -8.18 4.05 5.76
N THR A 34 -7.50 4.23 4.64
CA THR A 34 -6.74 3.16 4.00
C THR A 34 -5.52 2.77 4.83
N LEU A 35 -4.80 3.76 5.34
CA LEU A 35 -3.65 3.51 6.20
C LEU A 35 -4.06 2.76 7.46
N GLU A 36 -5.16 3.16 8.08
CA GLU A 36 -5.71 2.49 9.27
C GLU A 36 -6.04 1.02 8.94
N LEU A 37 -6.75 0.80 7.84
CA LEU A 37 -7.12 -0.56 7.45
C LEU A 37 -5.89 -1.47 7.35
N TRP A 38 -4.90 -1.06 6.58
CA TRP A 38 -3.73 -1.90 6.31
C TRP A 38 -2.75 -1.97 7.49
N SER A 39 -2.77 -0.98 8.37
CA SER A 39 -1.92 -1.01 9.58
C SER A 39 -2.31 -2.13 10.53
N TYR A 40 -3.58 -2.57 10.49
CA TYR A 40 -4.07 -3.68 11.31
C TYR A 40 -4.03 -5.03 10.59
N ALA A 41 -3.53 -5.08 9.36
CA ALA A 41 -3.39 -6.35 8.65
C ALA A 41 -2.41 -7.27 9.40
N PRO A 42 -2.68 -8.59 9.45
CA PRO A 42 -1.79 -9.53 10.11
C PRO A 42 -0.39 -9.49 9.50
N ILE A 43 0.63 -9.25 10.33
CA ILE A 43 2.00 -9.10 9.85
C ILE A 43 2.73 -10.44 9.89
N VAL A 44 3.57 -10.68 8.88
CA VAL A 44 4.46 -11.83 8.81
C VAL A 44 5.84 -11.35 8.41
N SER A 45 6.84 -12.24 8.50
CA SER A 45 8.20 -11.92 8.05
C SER A 45 8.22 -11.66 6.54
N ASN A 46 9.20 -10.91 6.08
CA ASN A 46 9.35 -10.58 4.67
C ASN A 46 9.48 -11.85 3.82
N TRP A 47 8.58 -12.00 2.85
CA TRP A 47 8.57 -13.13 1.93
C TRP A 47 8.55 -12.72 0.46
N MET A 48 8.16 -11.48 0.17
CA MET A 48 8.09 -11.00 -1.19
C MET A 48 9.47 -10.51 -1.65
N ASP A 49 9.83 -10.86 -2.87
CA ASP A 49 11.05 -10.38 -3.51
C ASP A 49 10.79 -8.98 -4.08
N TYR A 50 11.40 -7.97 -3.48
CA TYR A 50 11.20 -6.58 -3.90
C TYR A 50 11.80 -6.26 -5.27
N THR A 51 12.60 -7.18 -5.84
CA THR A 51 13.21 -6.99 -7.16
C THR A 51 12.42 -7.62 -8.30
N SER A 52 11.39 -8.40 -8.00
CA SER A 52 10.65 -9.21 -8.99
C SER A 52 9.18 -8.84 -9.01
N THR A 53 8.85 -7.70 -9.62
CA THR A 53 7.47 -7.19 -9.65
C THR A 53 6.50 -8.16 -10.34
N GLU A 54 6.98 -8.96 -11.29
CA GLU A 54 6.15 -9.93 -12.01
C GLU A 54 5.66 -11.06 -11.10
N MET A 55 6.30 -11.24 -9.94
CA MET A 55 5.90 -12.25 -8.96
C MET A 55 4.97 -11.69 -7.87
N TRP A 56 4.73 -10.39 -7.89
CA TRP A 56 3.89 -9.78 -6.87
C TRP A 56 2.42 -10.12 -7.14
N PRO A 57 1.61 -10.30 -6.08
CA PRO A 57 0.20 -10.62 -6.25
C PRO A 57 -0.56 -9.45 -6.88
N ASP A 58 -1.58 -9.79 -7.67
CA ASP A 58 -2.55 -8.79 -8.10
C ASP A 58 -3.43 -8.40 -6.89
N PRO A 59 -4.31 -7.37 -7.04
CA PRO A 59 -5.10 -6.91 -5.90
C PRO A 59 -5.95 -8.01 -5.23
N TRP A 60 -6.53 -8.91 -6.01
CA TRP A 60 -7.41 -9.96 -5.47
C TRP A 60 -6.60 -11.10 -4.87
N GLU A 61 -5.51 -11.50 -5.50
CA GLU A 61 -4.58 -12.48 -4.95
C GLU A 61 -4.02 -12.01 -3.60
N LEU A 62 -3.76 -10.71 -3.46
CA LEU A 62 -3.27 -10.15 -2.22
C LEU A 62 -4.25 -10.39 -1.07
N LEU A 63 -5.55 -10.21 -1.32
CA LEU A 63 -6.58 -10.42 -0.30
C LEU A 63 -6.82 -11.89 0.05
N GLU A 64 -6.30 -12.81 -0.75
CA GLU A 64 -6.33 -14.24 -0.45
C GLU A 64 -5.30 -14.63 0.59
N ASP A 65 -4.26 -13.84 0.78
CA ASP A 65 -3.20 -14.12 1.75
C ASP A 65 -3.72 -13.96 3.19
N SER A 66 -3.14 -14.74 4.08
CA SER A 66 -3.48 -14.71 5.50
C SER A 66 -2.50 -13.88 6.33
N GLY A 67 -1.43 -13.40 5.73
CA GLY A 67 -0.44 -12.56 6.38
C GLY A 67 0.28 -11.69 5.38
N TYR A 68 0.73 -10.53 5.84
CA TYR A 68 1.30 -9.51 4.97
C TYR A 68 2.62 -9.01 5.52
N ASP A 69 3.65 -9.03 4.69
CA ASP A 69 4.90 -8.36 5.03
C ASP A 69 4.77 -6.85 4.72
N GLU A 70 5.81 -6.07 4.97
CA GLU A 70 5.77 -4.63 4.78
C GLU A 70 5.52 -4.25 3.31
N LEU A 71 6.10 -4.99 2.37
CA LEU A 71 5.87 -4.74 0.95
C LEU A 71 4.42 -5.03 0.55
N ALA A 72 3.87 -6.13 1.06
CA ALA A 72 2.48 -6.50 0.82
C ALA A 72 1.52 -5.43 1.35
N LYS A 73 1.80 -4.85 2.51
CA LYS A 73 1.01 -3.74 3.04
C LYS A 73 1.06 -2.51 2.13
N CYS A 74 2.23 -2.19 1.60
CA CYS A 74 2.37 -1.09 0.64
C CYS A 74 1.54 -1.34 -0.61
N LEU A 75 1.57 -2.56 -1.14
CA LEU A 75 0.72 -2.94 -2.27
C LEU A 75 -0.75 -2.79 -1.93
N GLY A 76 -1.16 -3.26 -0.76
CA GLY A 76 -2.54 -3.15 -0.30
C GLY A 76 -3.02 -1.70 -0.23
N ILE A 77 -2.20 -0.83 0.33
CA ILE A 77 -2.50 0.61 0.42
C ILE A 77 -2.68 1.18 -0.99
N LEU A 78 -1.73 0.91 -1.87
CA LEU A 78 -1.74 1.46 -3.22
C LEU A 78 -2.93 0.91 -4.01
N TYR A 79 -3.17 -0.39 -3.98
CA TYR A 79 -4.30 -1.00 -4.68
C TYR A 79 -5.64 -0.45 -4.18
N THR A 80 -5.78 -0.28 -2.88
CA THR A 80 -7.02 0.22 -2.28
C THR A 80 -7.33 1.63 -2.79
N LEU A 81 -6.36 2.52 -2.75
CA LEU A 81 -6.54 3.91 -3.19
C LEU A 81 -6.75 3.99 -4.70
N TYR A 82 -5.92 3.29 -5.46
CA TYR A 82 -5.99 3.35 -6.92
C TYR A 82 -7.34 2.82 -7.44
N LEU A 83 -7.80 1.69 -6.88
CA LEU A 83 -9.03 1.03 -7.34
C LEU A 83 -10.31 1.64 -6.75
N SER A 84 -10.20 2.58 -5.83
CA SER A 84 -11.35 3.27 -5.25
C SER A 84 -11.65 4.61 -5.93
N GLY A 85 -11.13 4.82 -7.14
CA GLY A 85 -11.39 6.04 -7.89
C GLY A 85 -10.39 7.16 -7.65
N HIS A 86 -9.45 7.00 -6.72
CA HIS A 86 -8.40 7.99 -6.45
C HIS A 86 -7.17 7.73 -7.32
N ASN A 87 -7.39 7.39 -8.59
CA ASN A 87 -6.34 6.99 -9.52
C ASN A 87 -5.70 8.14 -10.30
N LYS A 88 -6.09 9.37 -10.00
CA LYS A 88 -5.54 10.57 -10.66
C LYS A 88 -4.28 11.09 -9.98
N HIS A 89 -3.95 10.56 -8.81
CA HIS A 89 -2.74 10.91 -8.10
C HIS A 89 -1.57 10.06 -8.60
N THR A 90 -0.35 10.55 -8.36
CA THR A 90 0.86 9.81 -8.73
C THR A 90 1.25 8.91 -7.58
N TYR A 91 1.31 7.62 -7.81
CA TYR A 91 1.66 6.61 -6.80
C TYR A 91 2.95 5.92 -7.15
N SER A 92 3.78 5.66 -6.15
CA SER A 92 4.91 4.76 -6.29
C SER A 92 5.15 3.99 -5.00
N ILE A 93 5.70 2.79 -5.14
CA ILE A 93 6.24 2.03 -4.01
C ILE A 93 7.74 2.24 -4.04
N GLU A 94 8.30 2.63 -2.91
CA GLU A 94 9.73 2.89 -2.79
C GLU A 94 10.31 1.99 -1.71
N ILE A 95 11.43 1.38 -2.03
CA ILE A 95 12.16 0.51 -1.11
C ILE A 95 13.52 1.14 -0.87
N GLY A 96 13.87 1.35 0.39
CA GLY A 96 15.11 1.98 0.75
C GLY A 96 15.80 1.33 1.92
N LEU A 97 17.00 1.82 2.21
CA LEU A 97 17.76 1.46 3.39
C LEU A 97 17.91 2.70 4.27
N GLU A 98 17.63 2.53 5.54
CA GLU A 98 17.79 3.57 6.55
C GLU A 98 18.53 2.96 7.74
N ASN A 99 19.78 3.38 7.93
CA ASN A 99 20.61 2.87 9.03
C ASN A 99 20.70 1.33 9.03
N GLY A 100 20.82 0.72 7.85
CA GLY A 100 20.95 -0.73 7.71
C GLY A 100 19.64 -1.50 7.71
N GLU A 101 18.50 -0.83 7.87
CA GLU A 101 17.18 -1.47 7.85
C GLU A 101 16.42 -1.12 6.58
N TYR A 102 15.72 -2.11 6.02
CA TYR A 102 14.86 -1.88 4.87
C TYR A 102 13.61 -1.13 5.29
N ARG A 103 13.24 -0.15 4.45
CA ARG A 103 11.99 0.60 4.60
C ARG A 103 11.19 0.45 3.32
N TYR A 104 9.90 0.16 3.49
CA TYR A 104 8.95 0.00 2.39
C TYR A 104 7.89 1.07 2.57
N ILE A 105 7.78 1.98 1.59
CA ILE A 105 6.86 3.11 1.69
C ILE A 105 6.04 3.27 0.44
N VAL A 106 4.87 3.89 0.59
CA VAL A 106 4.06 4.37 -0.53
C VAL A 106 4.26 5.88 -0.61
N SER A 107 4.75 6.36 -1.74
CA SER A 107 4.95 7.77 -2.00
C SER A 107 3.87 8.26 -2.96
N ILE A 108 3.19 9.32 -2.61
CA ILE A 108 2.07 9.86 -3.38
C ILE A 108 2.36 11.32 -3.70
N ASN A 109 2.14 11.69 -4.97
CA ASN A 109 2.37 13.05 -5.47
C ASN A 109 3.79 13.51 -5.15
N ASP A 110 4.76 12.68 -5.51
CA ASP A 110 6.20 12.94 -5.36
C ASP A 110 6.57 13.29 -3.90
N GLY A 111 6.07 12.50 -2.98
CA GLY A 111 6.42 12.61 -1.55
C GLY A 111 5.64 13.66 -0.78
N LYS A 112 4.58 14.24 -1.38
CA LYS A 112 3.66 15.08 -0.62
C LYS A 112 3.01 14.27 0.50
N TYR A 113 2.68 13.01 0.21
CA TYR A 113 2.17 12.07 1.19
C TYR A 113 3.03 10.81 1.14
N ILE A 114 3.54 10.41 2.31
CA ILE A 114 4.31 9.18 2.47
C ILE A 114 3.62 8.34 3.53
N LEU A 115 3.24 7.11 3.17
CA LEU A 115 2.56 6.15 4.03
C LEU A 115 3.46 4.96 4.29
N ASN A 116 3.27 4.34 5.45
CA ASN A 116 4.03 3.17 5.91
C ASN A 116 5.49 3.47 6.27
N TYR A 117 5.83 4.74 6.45
CA TYR A 117 7.12 5.14 7.01
C TYR A 117 7.07 5.11 8.54
N GLU A 118 6.07 5.79 9.13
CA GLU A 118 5.76 5.73 10.56
C GLU A 118 4.42 5.04 10.73
N TRP A 119 4.26 4.25 11.80
CA TRP A 119 3.03 3.49 12.02
C TRP A 119 1.84 4.42 12.21
N MET A 120 0.80 4.21 11.40
CA MET A 120 -0.46 4.97 11.46
C MET A 120 -0.33 6.46 11.16
N GLU A 121 0.78 6.91 10.60
CA GLU A 121 0.98 8.31 10.30
C GLU A 121 1.20 8.56 8.82
N ILE A 122 0.67 9.69 8.34
CA ILE A 122 0.94 10.21 7.01
C ILE A 122 1.98 11.31 7.19
N VAL A 123 3.13 11.13 6.56
CA VAL A 123 4.21 12.13 6.64
C VAL A 123 4.50 12.67 5.24
N ASN A 124 5.39 13.64 5.14
CA ASN A 124 5.88 14.14 3.87
C ASN A 124 7.40 14.00 3.80
N LYS A 125 7.99 14.33 2.64
CA LYS A 125 9.44 14.21 2.43
C LYS A 125 10.28 14.86 3.53
N LYS A 126 9.82 15.98 4.09
CA LYS A 126 10.58 16.73 5.10
C LYS A 126 10.70 15.98 6.41
N HIS A 127 9.79 15.06 6.69
CA HIS A 127 9.79 14.28 7.94
C HIS A 127 10.59 12.99 7.81
N VAL A 128 10.95 12.60 6.59
CA VAL A 128 11.71 11.37 6.36
C VAL A 128 13.18 11.65 6.67
N SER A 129 13.82 10.69 7.35
CA SER A 129 15.23 10.81 7.73
C SER A 129 16.11 11.04 6.49
N PRO A 130 17.08 11.95 6.57
CA PRO A 130 18.06 12.11 5.48
C PRO A 130 18.94 10.87 5.30
N ASN A 131 18.92 9.93 6.25
CA ASN A 131 19.65 8.68 6.15
C ASN A 131 18.93 7.63 5.30
N LEU A 132 17.67 7.87 4.93
CA LEU A 132 16.94 6.98 4.05
C LEU A 132 17.46 7.12 2.62
N ARG A 133 17.96 6.02 2.08
CA ARG A 133 18.44 5.96 0.69
C ARG A 133 17.51 5.05 -0.10
N ILE A 134 16.80 5.62 -1.08
CA ILE A 134 15.89 4.85 -1.92
C ILE A 134 16.70 4.03 -2.92
N MET A 135 16.45 2.72 -2.94
CA MET A 135 17.12 1.76 -3.82
C MET A 135 16.29 1.41 -5.05
N CYS A 136 14.97 1.29 -4.86
CA CYS A 136 14.05 0.91 -5.93
C CYS A 136 12.80 1.76 -5.85
N ARG A 137 12.24 2.11 -7.01
CA ARG A 137 10.98 2.82 -7.11
C ARG A 137 10.14 2.17 -8.21
N TYR A 138 8.89 1.84 -7.87
CA TYR A 138 7.96 1.23 -8.82
C TYR A 138 6.71 2.09 -8.91
N ALA A 139 6.47 2.64 -10.09
CA ALA A 139 5.28 3.46 -10.36
C ALA A 139 4.09 2.56 -10.77
N THR A 140 2.91 3.16 -10.91
CA THR A 140 1.70 2.41 -11.26
C THR A 140 1.84 1.66 -12.59
N GLN A 141 2.53 2.22 -13.59
CA GLN A 141 2.72 1.54 -14.85
C GLN A 141 3.60 0.29 -14.72
N ASP A 142 4.55 0.30 -13.78
CA ASP A 142 5.39 -0.88 -13.52
C ASP A 142 4.58 -2.02 -12.92
N LEU A 143 3.47 -1.69 -12.26
CA LEU A 143 2.55 -2.64 -11.63
C LEU A 143 1.36 -2.97 -12.52
N GLN A 144 1.29 -2.40 -13.71
CA GLN A 144 0.26 -2.66 -14.72
C GLN A 144 -1.16 -2.38 -14.21
N LEU A 145 -1.32 -1.37 -13.37
CA LEU A 145 -2.61 -1.08 -12.73
C LEU A 145 -3.64 -0.48 -13.69
N GLU A 146 -3.20 0.10 -14.81
CA GLU A 146 -4.09 0.68 -15.80
C GLU A 146 -5.10 -0.34 -16.34
N GLN A 147 -4.75 -1.64 -16.32
CA GLN A 147 -5.65 -2.69 -16.80
C GLN A 147 -6.94 -2.79 -15.99
N TYR A 148 -6.95 -2.24 -14.77
CA TYR A 148 -8.10 -2.32 -13.87
C TYR A 148 -8.98 -1.06 -13.90
N THR A 149 -8.67 -0.09 -14.75
CA THR A 149 -9.43 1.17 -14.85
C THR A 149 -10.19 1.32 -16.16
#